data_6b3690b5473c10e6c8c43062972eedf6
#
_entry.id   6b3690b5473c10e6c8c43062972eedf6
#
_cell.length_a   1.000
_cell.length_b   1.000
_cell.length_c   1.000
_cell.angle_alpha   90.00
_cell.angle_beta   90.00
_cell.angle_gamma   90.00
#
_symmetry.space_group_name_H-M   'P 1'
#
loop_
_entity.id
_entity.type
_entity.pdbx_description
1 polymer ?
#
loop_
_entity_poly.entity_id
_entity_poly.type
_entity_poly.pdbx_seq_one_letter_code
_entity_poly.pdbx_strand_id
1 'polypeptide(L)'
;MAGLVRVIGAGLAGSEAAWQAARQGASVELYEMKPLKHTPAHHADTFAELCCSNSLRSNQLSNAVGVLKEELRRLGSLMMEAAYATEVPAGGALAVNRDDFSTYITEKIKSDPLITVHGAEVTEIPRDGIPTVIATGPLTSDALATAITALTGDKGLHFYDAAAPIVDFATIDLSRAFFASRYGKGNGDDYLNCPMTKEEYDAFYDALVHAELAPLKEFDAESQKDLTVFEGCMPVEVMAKRGYDTLRFGPMKPVGLPVPATGEDAYATVQLRRENITGTMYNMVGFQTHLTFPEQRRVFRMIPGLENAEFMRYGVMHRNTYLHSPGFLTSSYEAIPYPALYFAGQMTGVEGYVESAASGFVAGVSAARAALGLPPVVFSEETVIGALGAYVSRGVQTKFQPMNASFGILAPLAQKVRGGKRARNEAYAERALHEIDRLCPILFK
;
A
#
# COMPACT_ATOMS: atom_id res chain seq x y z
N MET A 1 32.67 -11.78 13.18
CA MET A 1 32.13 -11.18 11.96
C MET A 1 30.94 -10.32 12.40
N ALA A 2 30.81 -9.13 11.89
CA ALA A 2 29.56 -8.37 12.10
C ALA A 2 28.39 -9.27 11.67
N GLY A 3 27.28 -9.25 12.39
CA GLY A 3 26.11 -10.07 12.05
C GLY A 3 25.67 -9.80 10.62
N LEU A 4 25.38 -10.86 9.86
CA LEU A 4 24.91 -10.77 8.48
C LEU A 4 23.40 -11.03 8.42
N VAL A 5 22.69 -10.20 7.68
CA VAL A 5 21.26 -10.37 7.37
C VAL A 5 21.08 -10.45 5.85
N ARG A 6 20.27 -11.37 5.39
CA ARG A 6 19.86 -11.45 3.98
C ARG A 6 18.44 -10.91 3.83
N VAL A 7 18.23 -10.06 2.82
CA VAL A 7 16.91 -9.55 2.45
C VAL A 7 16.64 -9.90 0.99
N ILE A 8 15.48 -10.48 0.71
CA ILE A 8 15.06 -10.91 -0.63
C ILE A 8 13.87 -10.07 -1.07
N GLY A 9 14.07 -9.26 -2.12
CA GLY A 9 13.15 -8.27 -2.64
C GLY A 9 13.43 -6.87 -2.10
N ALA A 10 13.56 -5.87 -2.99
CA ALA A 10 13.78 -4.47 -2.68
C ALA A 10 12.50 -3.62 -2.90
N GLY A 11 11.31 -4.18 -2.63
CA GLY A 11 10.07 -3.43 -2.51
C GLY A 11 10.04 -2.59 -1.24
N LEU A 12 8.88 -2.01 -0.89
CA LEU A 12 8.72 -1.18 0.32
C LEU A 12 9.18 -1.89 1.60
N ALA A 13 8.73 -3.13 1.80
CA ALA A 13 9.07 -3.90 2.99
C ALA A 13 10.55 -4.31 3.02
N GLY A 14 11.11 -4.74 1.88
CA GLY A 14 12.50 -5.18 1.83
C GLY A 14 13.50 -4.04 1.93
N SER A 15 13.23 -2.89 1.29
CA SER A 15 14.05 -1.69 1.45
C SER A 15 14.05 -1.19 2.90
N GLU A 16 12.86 -1.19 3.55
CA GLU A 16 12.77 -0.82 4.95
C GLU A 16 13.49 -1.83 5.85
N ALA A 17 13.35 -3.15 5.59
CA ALA A 17 14.04 -4.19 6.36
C ALA A 17 15.56 -4.08 6.24
N ALA A 18 16.09 -3.87 5.03
CA ALA A 18 17.51 -3.70 4.79
C ALA A 18 18.06 -2.46 5.51
N TRP A 19 17.33 -1.33 5.41
CA TRP A 19 17.68 -0.09 6.08
C TRP A 19 17.74 -0.25 7.61
N GLN A 20 16.71 -0.85 8.20
CA GLN A 20 16.66 -1.03 9.64
C GLN A 20 17.69 -2.04 10.14
N ALA A 21 17.98 -3.09 9.36
CA ALA A 21 19.05 -4.03 9.70
C ALA A 21 20.43 -3.35 9.71
N ALA A 22 20.73 -2.51 8.72
CA ALA A 22 21.96 -1.72 8.68
C ALA A 22 22.04 -0.73 9.85
N ARG A 23 20.95 -0.06 10.20
CA ARG A 23 20.89 0.84 11.38
C ARG A 23 21.09 0.14 12.72
N GLN A 24 20.81 -1.16 12.82
CA GLN A 24 21.17 -1.97 13.98
C GLN A 24 22.67 -2.36 13.98
N GLY A 25 23.42 -2.06 12.92
CA GLY A 25 24.84 -2.39 12.78
C GLY A 25 25.12 -3.75 12.12
N ALA A 26 24.12 -4.41 11.54
CA ALA A 26 24.31 -5.63 10.78
C ALA A 26 24.77 -5.31 9.34
N SER A 27 25.61 -6.18 8.76
CA SER A 27 25.85 -6.20 7.31
C SER A 27 24.62 -6.79 6.61
N VAL A 28 24.25 -6.26 5.44
CA VAL A 28 23.06 -6.69 4.72
C VAL A 28 23.39 -7.10 3.29
N GLU A 29 22.95 -8.28 2.88
CA GLU A 29 22.88 -8.70 1.49
C GLU A 29 21.44 -8.55 0.99
N LEU A 30 21.19 -7.56 0.13
CA LEU A 30 19.90 -7.28 -0.46
C LEU A 30 19.84 -7.82 -1.89
N TYR A 31 18.94 -8.76 -2.14
CA TYR A 31 18.70 -9.36 -3.45
C TYR A 31 17.46 -8.74 -4.12
N GLU A 32 17.62 -8.23 -5.32
CA GLU A 32 16.54 -7.69 -6.14
C GLU A 32 16.67 -8.21 -7.58
N MET A 33 15.56 -8.70 -8.13
CA MET A 33 15.59 -9.25 -9.49
C MET A 33 15.59 -8.19 -10.59
N LYS A 34 15.16 -6.96 -10.30
CA LYS A 34 15.27 -5.83 -11.23
C LYS A 34 16.73 -5.34 -11.33
N PRO A 35 17.18 -4.91 -12.50
CA PRO A 35 16.46 -4.75 -13.77
C PRO A 35 16.40 -6.02 -14.63
N LEU A 36 16.97 -7.15 -14.17
CA LEU A 36 17.04 -8.37 -14.98
C LEU A 36 15.66 -8.98 -15.29
N LYS A 37 14.73 -8.83 -14.33
CA LYS A 37 13.36 -9.35 -14.43
C LYS A 37 12.40 -8.41 -13.74
N HIS A 38 11.30 -8.06 -14.40
CA HIS A 38 10.21 -7.26 -13.84
C HIS A 38 8.98 -8.11 -13.57
N THR A 39 8.18 -7.71 -12.59
CA THR A 39 6.83 -8.25 -12.42
C THR A 39 5.87 -7.57 -13.39
N PRO A 40 4.66 -8.10 -13.61
CA PRO A 40 3.68 -7.45 -14.48
C PRO A 40 3.26 -6.02 -14.05
N ALA A 41 3.49 -5.64 -12.79
CA ALA A 41 3.09 -4.34 -12.25
C ALA A 41 4.23 -3.33 -12.13
N HIS A 42 5.47 -3.79 -12.10
CA HIS A 42 6.64 -2.92 -11.97
C HIS A 42 7.22 -2.55 -13.33
N HIS A 43 7.54 -1.28 -13.52
CA HIS A 43 8.07 -0.72 -14.76
C HIS A 43 9.41 0.00 -14.58
N ALA A 44 9.71 0.45 -13.37
CA ALA A 44 10.96 1.12 -13.03
C ALA A 44 12.00 0.15 -12.47
N ASP A 45 13.28 0.45 -12.70
CA ASP A 45 14.40 -0.30 -12.13
C ASP A 45 14.71 0.09 -10.68
N THR A 46 14.01 1.11 -10.17
CA THR A 46 14.17 1.61 -8.81
C THR A 46 13.51 0.70 -7.77
N PHE A 47 13.98 0.80 -6.52
CA PHE A 47 13.41 0.09 -5.38
C PHE A 47 12.11 0.75 -4.91
N ALA A 48 11.30 0.04 -4.15
CA ALA A 48 10.08 0.56 -3.54
C ALA A 48 9.11 1.28 -4.50
N GLU A 49 9.04 0.84 -5.77
CA GLU A 49 8.09 1.38 -6.75
C GLU A 49 6.64 1.22 -6.28
N LEU A 50 5.86 2.30 -6.33
CA LEU A 50 4.45 2.30 -5.98
C LEU A 50 3.59 1.89 -7.18
N CYS A 51 2.99 0.71 -7.16
CA CYS A 51 2.31 0.15 -8.34
C CYS A 51 0.90 0.68 -8.57
N CYS A 52 0.04 0.80 -7.52
CA CYS A 52 -1.38 1.08 -7.69
C CYS A 52 -1.76 2.55 -7.47
N SER A 53 -1.12 3.25 -6.54
CA SER A 53 -1.43 4.64 -6.16
C SER A 53 -0.18 5.33 -5.66
N ASN A 54 -0.12 6.66 -5.79
CA ASN A 54 0.93 7.45 -5.16
C ASN A 54 0.51 7.96 -3.77
N SER A 55 -0.66 7.57 -3.26
CA SER A 55 -1.16 7.97 -1.95
C SER A 55 -0.79 6.98 -0.86
N LEU A 56 -0.25 7.49 0.22
CA LEU A 56 -0.05 6.78 1.48
C LEU A 56 -1.23 6.97 2.45
N ARG A 57 -2.40 7.36 1.93
CA ARG A 57 -3.66 7.59 2.67
C ARG A 57 -3.58 8.75 3.67
N SER A 58 -4.57 8.84 4.58
CA SER A 58 -4.70 9.93 5.54
C SER A 58 -3.45 10.15 6.40
N ASN A 59 -3.02 11.41 6.54
CA ASN A 59 -1.91 11.82 7.40
C ASN A 59 -2.37 12.31 8.80
N GLN A 60 -3.66 12.22 9.10
CA GLN A 60 -4.23 12.70 10.35
C GLN A 60 -4.13 11.63 11.46
N LEU A 61 -3.72 12.01 12.65
CA LEU A 61 -3.64 11.12 13.84
C LEU A 61 -5.00 10.61 14.33
N SER A 62 -6.11 11.18 13.85
CA SER A 62 -7.45 10.63 14.06
C SER A 62 -7.73 9.34 13.27
N ASN A 63 -6.81 8.93 12.39
CA ASN A 63 -6.83 7.69 11.62
C ASN A 63 -5.63 6.82 11.98
N ALA A 64 -5.84 5.52 12.12
CA ALA A 64 -4.78 4.59 12.54
C ALA A 64 -3.58 4.57 11.58
N VAL A 65 -3.81 4.72 10.26
CA VAL A 65 -2.71 4.81 9.28
C VAL A 65 -1.89 6.10 9.44
N GLY A 66 -2.50 7.20 9.91
CA GLY A 66 -1.78 8.42 10.26
C GLY A 66 -0.91 8.21 11.51
N VAL A 67 -1.43 7.49 12.50
CA VAL A 67 -0.64 7.09 13.68
C VAL A 67 0.52 6.18 13.28
N LEU A 68 0.29 5.16 12.45
CA LEU A 68 1.35 4.26 11.97
C LEU A 68 2.47 5.02 11.25
N LYS A 69 2.14 6.02 10.45
CA LYS A 69 3.15 6.87 9.79
C LYS A 69 3.95 7.67 10.80
N GLU A 70 3.31 8.23 11.81
CA GLU A 70 4.03 8.98 12.87
C GLU A 70 4.88 8.03 13.74
N GLU A 71 4.41 6.81 14.02
CA GLU A 71 5.21 5.77 14.68
C GLU A 71 6.49 5.48 13.87
N LEU A 72 6.33 5.17 12.58
CA LEU A 72 7.44 4.91 11.68
C LEU A 72 8.40 6.11 11.54
N ARG A 73 7.86 7.34 11.48
CA ARG A 73 8.67 8.58 11.42
C ARG A 73 9.54 8.73 12.66
N ARG A 74 8.98 8.52 13.85
CA ARG A 74 9.74 8.58 15.13
C ARG A 74 10.80 7.49 15.22
N LEU A 75 10.50 6.32 14.66
CA LEU A 75 11.43 5.19 14.57
C LEU A 75 12.49 5.37 13.48
N GLY A 76 12.43 6.42 12.64
CA GLY A 76 13.42 6.69 11.60
C GLY A 76 13.29 5.77 10.39
N SER A 77 12.05 5.50 9.96
CA SER A 77 11.75 4.75 8.73
C SER A 77 12.26 5.48 7.49
N LEU A 78 12.94 4.76 6.62
CA LEU A 78 13.40 5.26 5.32
C LEU A 78 12.21 5.61 4.42
N MET A 79 11.16 4.77 4.43
CA MET A 79 9.94 5.03 3.67
C MET A 79 9.32 6.36 4.06
N MET A 80 9.26 6.68 5.36
CA MET A 80 8.68 7.95 5.82
C MET A 80 9.57 9.15 5.51
N GLU A 81 10.90 9.01 5.61
CA GLU A 81 11.85 10.03 5.17
C GLU A 81 11.65 10.37 3.70
N ALA A 82 11.61 9.35 2.83
CA ALA A 82 11.36 9.51 1.39
C ALA A 82 9.99 10.14 1.12
N ALA A 83 8.95 9.71 1.84
CA ALA A 83 7.58 10.19 1.63
C ALA A 83 7.45 11.69 1.89
N TYR A 84 8.04 12.19 2.95
CA TYR A 84 8.01 13.63 3.24
C TYR A 84 8.96 14.45 2.34
N ALA A 85 10.07 13.85 1.89
CA ALA A 85 10.98 14.51 0.95
C ALA A 85 10.39 14.68 -0.46
N THR A 86 9.41 13.86 -0.82
CA THR A 86 8.82 13.81 -2.18
C THR A 86 7.31 14.05 -2.20
N GLU A 87 6.79 14.69 -1.14
CA GLU A 87 5.37 14.95 -0.97
C GLU A 87 4.80 15.82 -2.10
N VAL A 88 3.59 15.46 -2.55
CA VAL A 88 2.78 16.27 -3.46
C VAL A 88 1.44 16.61 -2.81
N PRO A 89 0.80 17.76 -3.15
CA PRO A 89 -0.45 18.20 -2.56
C PRO A 89 -1.56 17.15 -2.75
N ALA A 90 -2.21 16.74 -1.64
CA ALA A 90 -3.27 15.74 -1.63
C ALA A 90 -4.26 15.91 -0.46
N GLY A 91 -4.57 17.15 -0.07
CA GLY A 91 -5.53 17.45 0.99
C GLY A 91 -5.12 16.91 2.36
N GLY A 92 -5.92 16.03 2.93
CA GLY A 92 -5.61 15.40 4.22
C GLY A 92 -4.88 14.06 4.10
N ALA A 93 -4.47 13.68 2.89
CA ALA A 93 -3.66 12.49 2.64
C ALA A 93 -2.19 12.87 2.43
N LEU A 94 -1.28 11.95 2.70
CA LEU A 94 0.11 12.03 2.24
C LEU A 94 0.19 11.35 0.89
N ALA A 95 0.54 12.08 -0.16
CA ALA A 95 0.84 11.55 -1.48
C ALA A 95 2.23 11.98 -1.92
N VAL A 96 2.86 11.20 -2.79
CA VAL A 96 4.26 11.42 -3.18
C VAL A 96 4.40 11.51 -4.70
N ASN A 97 5.45 12.20 -5.17
CA ASN A 97 5.95 12.00 -6.52
C ASN A 97 6.54 10.58 -6.59
N ARG A 98 5.94 9.73 -7.41
CA ARG A 98 6.21 8.30 -7.46
C ARG A 98 7.65 7.98 -7.84
N ASP A 99 8.17 8.69 -8.84
CA ASP A 99 9.50 8.46 -9.38
C ASP A 99 10.58 8.97 -8.40
N ASP A 100 10.39 10.18 -7.85
CA ASP A 100 11.31 10.77 -6.88
C ASP A 100 11.35 9.93 -5.60
N PHE A 101 10.20 9.42 -5.13
CA PHE A 101 10.10 8.56 -3.95
C PHE A 101 10.93 7.27 -4.11
N SER A 102 10.75 6.57 -5.22
CA SER A 102 11.46 5.32 -5.48
C SER A 102 12.96 5.56 -5.74
N THR A 103 13.31 6.66 -6.39
CA THR A 103 14.70 7.08 -6.60
C THR A 103 15.38 7.39 -5.27
N TYR A 104 14.73 8.18 -4.41
CA TYR A 104 15.24 8.52 -3.07
C TYR A 104 15.61 7.28 -2.26
N ILE A 105 14.69 6.31 -2.16
CA ILE A 105 14.93 5.05 -1.44
C ILE A 105 16.08 4.27 -2.07
N THR A 106 16.11 4.18 -3.40
CA THR A 106 17.15 3.45 -4.14
C THR A 106 18.55 4.03 -3.86
N GLU A 107 18.67 5.35 -3.89
CA GLU A 107 19.95 6.05 -3.65
C GLU A 107 20.40 5.84 -2.20
N LYS A 108 19.52 5.98 -1.24
CA LYS A 108 19.84 5.76 0.18
C LYS A 108 20.33 4.33 0.43
N ILE A 109 19.62 3.33 -0.07
CA ILE A 109 20.01 1.91 0.09
C ILE A 109 21.36 1.63 -0.58
N LYS A 110 21.56 2.10 -1.82
CA LYS A 110 22.82 1.85 -2.56
C LYS A 110 24.01 2.61 -1.99
N SER A 111 23.79 3.70 -1.29
CA SER A 111 24.87 4.50 -0.68
C SER A 111 25.26 4.04 0.73
N ASP A 112 24.48 3.17 1.37
CA ASP A 112 24.80 2.69 2.71
C ASP A 112 25.93 1.65 2.65
N PRO A 113 27.06 1.85 3.37
CA PRO A 113 28.21 0.96 3.31
C PRO A 113 27.98 -0.44 3.93
N LEU A 114 26.90 -0.61 4.72
CA LEU A 114 26.53 -1.89 5.31
C LEU A 114 25.60 -2.70 4.41
N ILE A 115 25.08 -2.13 3.31
CA ILE A 115 24.13 -2.79 2.41
C ILE A 115 24.83 -3.11 1.08
N THR A 116 24.96 -4.40 0.78
CA THR A 116 25.43 -4.88 -0.53
C THR A 116 24.22 -5.32 -1.36
N VAL A 117 24.03 -4.69 -2.53
CA VAL A 117 22.92 -5.02 -3.43
C VAL A 117 23.37 -6.03 -4.47
N HIS A 118 22.60 -7.10 -4.61
CA HIS A 118 22.78 -8.15 -5.62
C HIS A 118 21.61 -8.11 -6.62
N GLY A 119 21.91 -7.83 -7.90
CA GLY A 119 20.93 -7.91 -8.99
C GLY A 119 20.73 -9.37 -9.41
N ALA A 120 19.86 -10.09 -8.71
CA ALA A 120 19.61 -11.51 -8.97
C ALA A 120 18.20 -11.92 -8.53
N GLU A 121 17.57 -12.83 -9.29
CA GLU A 121 16.37 -13.54 -8.85
C GLU A 121 16.78 -14.66 -7.88
N VAL A 122 16.20 -14.65 -6.67
CA VAL A 122 16.33 -15.76 -5.72
C VAL A 122 15.16 -16.72 -5.97
N THR A 123 15.48 -17.96 -6.29
CA THR A 123 14.51 -19.00 -6.66
C THR A 123 14.29 -20.05 -5.57
N GLU A 124 15.18 -20.10 -4.58
CA GLU A 124 15.13 -21.05 -3.47
C GLU A 124 15.26 -20.32 -2.13
N ILE A 125 14.65 -20.85 -1.09
CA ILE A 125 14.76 -20.29 0.26
C ILE A 125 16.08 -20.78 0.88
N PRO A 126 17.03 -19.86 1.19
CA PRO A 126 18.29 -20.22 1.82
C PRO A 126 18.07 -20.85 3.21
N ARG A 127 18.85 -21.90 3.53
CA ARG A 127 18.79 -22.62 4.81
C ARG A 127 20.18 -22.75 5.47
N ASP A 128 20.99 -21.73 5.30
CA ASP A 128 22.38 -21.67 5.79
C ASP A 128 22.51 -21.06 7.21
N GLY A 129 21.37 -20.79 7.86
CA GLY A 129 21.34 -20.23 9.21
C GLY A 129 21.54 -18.71 9.29
N ILE A 130 21.76 -18.03 8.16
CA ILE A 130 21.79 -16.56 8.10
C ILE A 130 20.37 -16.03 8.25
N PRO A 131 20.09 -15.13 9.21
CA PRO A 131 18.79 -14.48 9.31
C PRO A 131 18.35 -13.88 7.97
N THR A 132 17.25 -14.37 7.44
CA THR A 132 16.78 -14.06 6.09
C THR A 132 15.36 -13.47 6.14
N VAL A 133 15.15 -12.31 5.52
CA VAL A 133 13.84 -11.66 5.37
C VAL A 133 13.37 -11.84 3.93
N ILE A 134 12.26 -12.55 3.72
CA ILE A 134 11.57 -12.65 2.43
C ILE A 134 10.55 -11.52 2.34
N ALA A 135 10.79 -10.55 1.46
CA ALA A 135 10.02 -9.33 1.30
C ALA A 135 9.69 -9.06 -0.18
N THR A 136 9.42 -10.11 -0.95
CA THR A 136 9.20 -10.06 -2.40
C THR A 136 7.79 -9.58 -2.78
N GLY A 137 6.95 -9.33 -1.79
CA GLY A 137 5.61 -8.77 -1.98
C GLY A 137 4.62 -9.75 -2.63
N PRO A 138 3.48 -9.22 -3.08
CA PRO A 138 2.37 -10.05 -3.57
C PRO A 138 2.62 -10.63 -4.98
N LEU A 139 3.61 -10.08 -5.70
CA LEU A 139 4.01 -10.49 -7.06
C LEU A 139 5.36 -11.23 -7.03
N THR A 140 5.56 -12.07 -6.03
CA THR A 140 6.72 -12.97 -5.92
C THR A 140 6.87 -13.80 -7.20
N SER A 141 8.11 -14.01 -7.65
CA SER A 141 8.38 -14.82 -8.85
C SER A 141 7.89 -16.26 -8.69
N ASP A 142 7.48 -16.88 -9.78
CA ASP A 142 6.87 -18.22 -9.75
C ASP A 142 7.76 -19.28 -9.09
N ALA A 143 9.08 -19.20 -9.32
CA ALA A 143 10.04 -20.12 -8.73
C ALA A 143 10.10 -19.99 -7.20
N LEU A 144 10.24 -18.75 -6.69
CA LEU A 144 10.26 -18.51 -5.24
C LEU A 144 8.88 -18.74 -4.60
N ALA A 145 7.78 -18.41 -5.29
CA ALA A 145 6.42 -18.72 -4.83
C ALA A 145 6.21 -20.23 -4.66
N THR A 146 6.74 -21.04 -5.59
CA THR A 146 6.74 -22.50 -5.50
C THR A 146 7.55 -22.98 -4.28
N ALA A 147 8.73 -22.40 -4.04
CA ALA A 147 9.56 -22.73 -2.88
C ALA A 147 8.87 -22.36 -1.55
N ILE A 148 8.18 -21.21 -1.50
CA ILE A 148 7.39 -20.79 -0.33
C ILE A 148 6.21 -21.74 -0.11
N THR A 149 5.49 -22.12 -1.15
CA THR A 149 4.39 -23.08 -1.07
C THR A 149 4.86 -24.45 -0.56
N ALA A 150 6.00 -24.94 -1.03
CA ALA A 150 6.61 -26.18 -0.55
C ALA A 150 7.02 -26.08 0.94
N LEU A 151 7.46 -24.89 1.39
CA LEU A 151 7.84 -24.63 2.78
C LEU A 151 6.63 -24.60 3.72
N THR A 152 5.56 -23.93 3.33
CA THR A 152 4.39 -23.69 4.16
C THR A 152 3.39 -24.84 4.12
N GLY A 153 3.44 -25.69 3.09
CA GLY A 153 2.43 -26.71 2.83
C GLY A 153 1.07 -26.15 2.39
N ASP A 154 0.99 -24.84 2.19
CA ASP A 154 -0.23 -24.12 1.81
C ASP A 154 -0.15 -23.67 0.35
N LYS A 155 -1.26 -23.84 -0.39
CA LYS A 155 -1.35 -23.38 -1.79
C LYS A 155 -1.33 -21.85 -1.94
N GLY A 156 -1.19 -21.12 -0.82
CA GLY A 156 -1.29 -19.67 -0.76
C GLY A 156 -2.74 -19.17 -0.90
N LEU A 157 -3.06 -18.12 -0.19
CA LEU A 157 -4.31 -17.41 -0.36
C LEU A 157 -4.11 -16.32 -1.44
N HIS A 158 -5.13 -16.10 -2.24
CA HIS A 158 -5.06 -15.14 -3.33
C HIS A 158 -6.16 -14.10 -3.18
N PHE A 159 -5.83 -12.85 -3.50
CA PHE A 159 -6.81 -11.80 -3.75
C PHE A 159 -6.40 -10.98 -4.96
N TYR A 160 -7.34 -10.24 -5.51
CA TYR A 160 -7.08 -9.39 -6.67
C TYR A 160 -7.00 -7.93 -6.26
N ASP A 161 -6.00 -7.24 -6.75
CA ASP A 161 -5.78 -5.81 -6.62
C ASP A 161 -5.80 -5.15 -7.99
N ALA A 162 -6.35 -3.96 -8.09
CA ALA A 162 -6.43 -3.23 -9.34
C ALA A 162 -5.80 -1.84 -9.21
N ALA A 163 -5.10 -1.41 -10.26
CA ALA A 163 -4.57 -0.05 -10.37
C ALA A 163 -5.58 0.86 -11.07
N ALA A 164 -5.55 2.16 -10.71
CA ALA A 164 -6.33 3.20 -11.38
C ALA A 164 -5.55 3.82 -12.53
N PRO A 165 -6.24 4.33 -13.59
CA PRO A 165 -5.60 5.01 -14.70
C PRO A 165 -4.98 6.34 -14.30
N ILE A 166 -3.94 6.75 -15.06
CA ILE A 166 -3.28 8.06 -14.99
C ILE A 166 -3.51 8.76 -16.33
N VAL A 167 -3.96 10.01 -16.29
CA VAL A 167 -4.25 10.84 -17.45
C VAL A 167 -3.29 12.02 -17.56
N ASP A 168 -3.02 12.43 -18.81
CA ASP A 168 -2.24 13.63 -19.12
C ASP A 168 -3.08 14.89 -18.85
N PHE A 169 -2.60 15.77 -17.98
CA PHE A 169 -3.26 17.03 -17.63
C PHE A 169 -3.54 17.93 -18.84
N ALA A 170 -2.61 17.98 -19.80
CA ALA A 170 -2.75 18.84 -20.98
C ALA A 170 -3.97 18.48 -21.86
N THR A 171 -4.52 17.28 -21.68
CA THR A 171 -5.65 16.76 -22.45
C THR A 171 -6.99 16.87 -21.74
N ILE A 172 -7.00 17.44 -20.52
CA ILE A 172 -8.22 17.63 -19.71
C ILE A 172 -8.88 18.97 -20.06
N ASP A 173 -10.17 18.96 -20.31
CA ASP A 173 -10.95 20.18 -20.53
C ASP A 173 -11.30 20.86 -19.20
N LEU A 174 -10.53 21.90 -18.87
CA LEU A 174 -10.71 22.69 -17.64
C LEU A 174 -11.96 23.55 -17.65
N SER A 175 -12.67 23.71 -18.77
CA SER A 175 -13.96 24.40 -18.79
C SER A 175 -15.07 23.56 -18.15
N ARG A 176 -14.87 22.25 -18.03
CA ARG A 176 -15.79 21.28 -17.45
C ARG A 176 -15.29 20.68 -16.12
N ALA A 177 -14.14 21.12 -15.63
CA ALA A 177 -13.54 20.65 -14.40
C ALA A 177 -13.09 21.83 -13.53
N PHE A 178 -12.96 21.62 -12.23
CA PHE A 178 -12.54 22.67 -11.30
C PHE A 178 -11.64 22.14 -10.21
N PHE A 179 -10.72 22.99 -9.74
CA PHE A 179 -9.86 22.66 -8.61
C PHE A 179 -10.57 22.92 -7.30
N ALA A 180 -10.62 21.92 -6.43
CA ALA A 180 -11.08 22.04 -5.06
C ALA A 180 -10.65 20.83 -4.23
N SER A 181 -10.45 21.04 -2.93
CA SER A 181 -10.31 19.95 -1.95
C SER A 181 -11.61 19.80 -1.16
N ARG A 182 -12.05 18.57 -0.93
CA ARG A 182 -13.26 18.26 -0.19
C ARG A 182 -13.26 18.90 1.20
N TYR A 183 -14.26 19.71 1.48
CA TYR A 183 -14.37 20.51 2.72
C TYR A 183 -13.19 21.47 2.94
N GLY A 184 -12.55 21.95 1.87
CA GLY A 184 -11.43 22.90 1.95
C GLY A 184 -10.19 22.37 2.64
N LYS A 185 -9.98 21.04 2.70
CA LYS A 185 -8.81 20.41 3.33
C LYS A 185 -7.55 20.67 2.50
N GLY A 186 -6.40 20.64 3.18
CA GLY A 186 -5.10 20.91 2.52
C GLY A 186 -5.01 22.37 2.09
N ASN A 187 -4.51 22.61 0.88
CA ASN A 187 -4.42 23.96 0.30
C ASN A 187 -5.77 24.47 -0.25
N GLY A 188 -6.81 23.63 -0.27
CA GLY A 188 -8.14 23.97 -0.74
C GLY A 188 -8.39 23.61 -2.22
N ASP A 189 -7.34 23.41 -3.01
CA ASP A 189 -7.37 23.17 -4.46
C ASP A 189 -6.52 21.96 -4.92
N ASP A 190 -6.27 21.00 -4.04
CA ASP A 190 -5.34 19.89 -4.29
C ASP A 190 -5.84 18.85 -5.30
N TYR A 191 -7.15 18.83 -5.59
CA TYR A 191 -7.78 17.90 -6.53
C TYR A 191 -8.43 18.63 -7.69
N LEU A 192 -8.34 18.05 -8.90
CA LEU A 192 -9.19 18.44 -10.02
C LEU A 192 -10.46 17.60 -9.97
N ASN A 193 -11.62 18.23 -10.06
CA ASN A 193 -12.92 17.61 -9.92
C ASN A 193 -13.71 17.73 -11.22
N CYS A 194 -14.25 16.60 -11.69
CA CYS A 194 -15.09 16.49 -12.88
C CYS A 194 -16.52 16.22 -12.44
N PRO A 195 -17.38 17.26 -12.35
CA PRO A 195 -18.78 17.13 -11.95
C PRO A 195 -19.62 16.51 -13.07
N MET A 196 -20.62 15.72 -12.70
CA MET A 196 -21.56 15.09 -13.63
C MET A 196 -22.98 15.47 -13.27
N THR A 197 -23.81 15.72 -14.28
CA THR A 197 -25.28 15.74 -14.15
C THR A 197 -25.82 14.32 -13.96
N LYS A 198 -27.11 14.21 -13.67
CA LYS A 198 -27.76 12.90 -13.54
C LYS A 198 -27.71 12.12 -14.86
N GLU A 199 -28.01 12.79 -15.97
CA GLU A 199 -28.03 12.21 -17.31
C GLU A 199 -26.64 11.71 -17.73
N GLU A 200 -25.60 12.47 -17.46
CA GLU A 200 -24.21 12.06 -17.72
C GLU A 200 -23.80 10.86 -16.86
N TYR A 201 -24.20 10.86 -15.59
CA TYR A 201 -23.96 9.74 -14.69
C TYR A 201 -24.71 8.47 -15.15
N ASP A 202 -26.00 8.60 -15.53
CA ASP A 202 -26.80 7.46 -16.00
C ASP A 202 -26.16 6.81 -17.21
N ALA A 203 -25.73 7.61 -18.20
CA ALA A 203 -25.03 7.10 -19.39
C ALA A 203 -23.68 6.45 -19.06
N PHE A 204 -22.89 7.10 -18.18
CA PHE A 204 -21.62 6.55 -17.72
C PHE A 204 -21.81 5.24 -16.95
N TYR A 205 -22.77 5.20 -16.01
CA TYR A 205 -23.05 4.01 -15.20
C TYR A 205 -23.47 2.82 -16.08
N ASP A 206 -24.37 3.03 -17.04
CA ASP A 206 -24.80 1.99 -17.98
C ASP A 206 -23.61 1.46 -18.80
N ALA A 207 -22.78 2.35 -19.36
CA ALA A 207 -21.59 2.00 -20.09
C ALA A 207 -20.58 1.21 -19.26
N LEU A 208 -20.42 1.57 -17.98
CA LEU A 208 -19.47 0.95 -17.05
C LEU A 208 -19.88 -0.48 -16.67
N VAL A 209 -21.17 -0.69 -16.34
CA VAL A 209 -21.63 -2.03 -15.89
C VAL A 209 -21.67 -3.05 -17.01
N HIS A 210 -21.76 -2.59 -18.28
CA HIS A 210 -21.78 -3.44 -19.48
C HIS A 210 -20.42 -3.50 -20.20
N ALA A 211 -19.39 -2.82 -19.68
CA ALA A 211 -18.07 -2.79 -20.28
C ALA A 211 -17.36 -4.15 -20.26
N GLU A 212 -16.55 -4.40 -21.30
CA GLU A 212 -15.79 -5.63 -21.43
C GLU A 212 -14.61 -5.68 -20.45
N LEU A 213 -14.51 -6.79 -19.73
CA LEU A 213 -13.42 -7.05 -18.80
C LEU A 213 -12.22 -7.65 -19.52
N ALA A 214 -11.01 -7.31 -19.05
CA ALA A 214 -9.80 -7.95 -19.55
C ALA A 214 -9.82 -9.46 -19.24
N PRO A 215 -9.29 -10.32 -20.14
CA PRO A 215 -9.23 -11.74 -19.87
C PRO A 215 -8.33 -12.03 -18.66
N LEU A 216 -8.81 -12.86 -17.74
CA LEU A 216 -7.97 -13.44 -16.70
C LEU A 216 -7.08 -14.52 -17.32
N LYS A 217 -5.84 -14.67 -16.85
CA LYS A 217 -4.96 -15.75 -17.28
C LYS A 217 -5.60 -17.11 -16.98
N GLU A 218 -5.31 -18.15 -17.78
CA GLU A 218 -5.95 -19.48 -17.70
C GLU A 218 -5.94 -20.10 -16.30
N PHE A 219 -4.90 -19.85 -15.49
CA PHE A 219 -4.81 -20.26 -14.08
C PHE A 219 -5.88 -19.66 -13.18
N ASP A 220 -6.48 -18.54 -13.57
CA ASP A 220 -7.46 -17.78 -12.80
C ASP A 220 -8.90 -18.13 -13.19
N ALA A 221 -9.12 -18.85 -14.26
CA ALA A 221 -10.45 -19.22 -14.76
C ALA A 221 -11.25 -20.11 -13.79
N GLU A 222 -10.57 -21.00 -13.06
CA GLU A 222 -11.20 -21.82 -12.00
C GLU A 222 -11.60 -21.00 -10.77
N SER A 223 -10.91 -19.89 -10.52
CA SER A 223 -11.16 -18.97 -9.39
C SER A 223 -12.25 -17.94 -9.71
N GLN A 224 -12.77 -17.88 -10.92
CA GLN A 224 -13.77 -16.87 -11.35
C GLN A 224 -15.09 -16.91 -10.57
N LYS A 225 -15.44 -18.04 -9.95
CA LYS A 225 -16.68 -18.17 -9.17
C LYS A 225 -16.59 -17.57 -7.76
N ASP A 226 -15.37 -17.38 -7.25
CA ASP A 226 -15.10 -16.88 -5.90
C ASP A 226 -14.01 -15.80 -5.88
N LEU A 227 -14.07 -14.83 -6.83
CA LEU A 227 -13.16 -13.68 -6.86
C LEU A 227 -13.23 -12.91 -5.54
N THR A 228 -12.30 -13.18 -4.65
CA THR A 228 -12.12 -12.37 -3.42
C THR A 228 -11.35 -11.11 -3.79
N VAL A 229 -12.07 -9.99 -3.93
CA VAL A 229 -11.49 -8.67 -4.13
C VAL A 229 -11.37 -7.99 -2.78
N PHE A 230 -10.20 -7.42 -2.49
CA PHE A 230 -10.04 -6.62 -1.28
C PHE A 230 -10.87 -5.33 -1.39
N GLU A 231 -11.68 -5.03 -0.35
CA GLU A 231 -12.63 -3.89 -0.38
C GLU A 231 -11.96 -2.54 -0.69
N GLY A 232 -10.72 -2.34 -0.22
CA GLY A 232 -9.99 -1.09 -0.42
C GLY A 232 -9.46 -0.88 -1.84
N CYS A 233 -9.39 -1.94 -2.67
CA CYS A 233 -8.86 -1.94 -4.04
C CYS A 233 -9.87 -2.50 -5.04
N MET A 234 -11.17 -2.46 -4.69
CA MET A 234 -12.24 -2.99 -5.51
C MET A 234 -12.34 -2.22 -6.84
N PRO A 235 -12.39 -2.92 -7.99
CA PRO A 235 -12.59 -2.30 -9.29
C PRO A 235 -13.89 -1.50 -9.35
N VAL A 236 -13.84 -0.35 -10.03
CA VAL A 236 -14.97 0.60 -10.10
C VAL A 236 -16.22 -0.04 -10.75
N GLU A 237 -16.05 -0.89 -11.75
CA GLU A 237 -17.14 -1.65 -12.37
C GLU A 237 -17.74 -2.71 -11.45
N VAL A 238 -16.95 -3.29 -10.54
CA VAL A 238 -17.45 -4.22 -9.51
C VAL A 238 -18.26 -3.46 -8.46
N MET A 239 -17.77 -2.27 -8.04
CA MET A 239 -18.54 -1.39 -7.16
C MET A 239 -19.87 -0.96 -7.80
N ALA A 240 -19.86 -0.59 -9.07
CA ALA A 240 -21.07 -0.22 -9.83
C ALA A 240 -22.12 -1.34 -9.83
N LYS A 241 -21.70 -2.59 -10.04
CA LYS A 241 -22.59 -3.76 -10.06
C LYS A 241 -23.22 -4.09 -8.70
N ARG A 242 -22.70 -3.54 -7.58
CA ARG A 242 -23.32 -3.67 -6.25
C ARG A 242 -24.58 -2.81 -6.06
N GLY A 243 -24.77 -1.79 -6.90
CA GLY A 243 -25.95 -0.94 -6.90
C GLY A 243 -25.69 0.42 -7.52
N TYR A 244 -26.74 0.99 -8.11
CA TYR A 244 -26.70 2.25 -8.87
C TYR A 244 -26.04 3.41 -8.09
N ASP A 245 -26.36 3.57 -6.81
CA ASP A 245 -25.83 4.66 -5.99
C ASP A 245 -24.48 4.36 -5.33
N THR A 246 -23.94 3.12 -5.48
CA THR A 246 -22.71 2.72 -4.78
C THR A 246 -21.55 3.65 -5.09
N LEU A 247 -21.37 4.04 -6.35
CA LEU A 247 -20.30 4.96 -6.75
C LEU A 247 -20.47 6.36 -6.16
N ARG A 248 -21.72 6.84 -6.01
CA ARG A 248 -22.05 8.16 -5.46
C ARG A 248 -21.87 8.24 -3.94
N PHE A 249 -21.85 7.12 -3.24
CA PHE A 249 -21.46 7.01 -1.83
C PHE A 249 -19.98 6.63 -1.64
N GLY A 250 -19.30 6.28 -2.74
CA GLY A 250 -17.90 5.87 -2.82
C GLY A 250 -17.01 6.88 -3.58
N PRO A 251 -16.32 6.42 -4.66
CA PRO A 251 -15.33 7.21 -5.38
C PRO A 251 -15.89 8.45 -6.09
N MET A 252 -17.15 8.42 -6.45
CA MET A 252 -17.82 9.55 -7.15
C MET A 252 -18.71 10.40 -6.24
N LYS A 253 -18.46 10.39 -4.93
CA LYS A 253 -19.24 11.15 -3.97
C LYS A 253 -19.14 12.66 -4.26
N PRO A 254 -20.26 13.41 -4.45
CA PRO A 254 -20.21 14.84 -4.76
C PRO A 254 -20.10 15.72 -3.50
N VAL A 255 -20.65 15.28 -2.37
CA VAL A 255 -20.82 16.07 -1.15
C VAL A 255 -19.52 16.73 -0.66
N GLY A 256 -19.57 18.03 -0.42
CA GLY A 256 -18.44 18.84 0.04
C GLY A 256 -17.52 19.32 -1.09
N LEU A 257 -18.03 19.30 -2.33
CA LEU A 257 -17.37 19.79 -3.55
C LEU A 257 -18.37 20.60 -4.39
N PRO A 258 -18.87 21.74 -3.88
CA PRO A 258 -19.83 22.55 -4.63
C PRO A 258 -19.22 23.02 -5.95
N VAL A 259 -20.01 22.91 -7.02
CA VAL A 259 -19.62 23.40 -8.36
C VAL A 259 -19.53 24.92 -8.33
N PRO A 260 -18.40 25.54 -8.71
CA PRO A 260 -18.21 27.00 -8.58
C PRO A 260 -19.29 27.83 -9.29
N ALA A 261 -19.83 27.35 -10.42
CA ALA A 261 -20.82 28.06 -11.22
C ALA A 261 -22.22 28.12 -10.56
N THR A 262 -22.57 27.09 -9.74
CA THR A 262 -23.91 26.98 -9.14
C THR A 262 -23.91 27.12 -7.62
N GLY A 263 -22.77 26.87 -6.98
CA GLY A 263 -22.66 26.78 -5.52
C GLY A 263 -23.28 25.51 -4.92
N GLU A 264 -23.78 24.58 -5.76
CA GLU A 264 -24.44 23.34 -5.34
C GLU A 264 -23.53 22.12 -5.64
N ASP A 265 -23.75 21.03 -4.90
CA ASP A 265 -23.10 19.76 -5.19
C ASP A 265 -23.64 19.17 -6.52
N ALA A 266 -22.77 18.61 -7.36
CA ALA A 266 -23.16 17.88 -8.57
C ALA A 266 -23.92 16.59 -8.23
N TYR A 267 -24.49 15.92 -9.23
CA TYR A 267 -25.09 14.60 -9.03
C TYR A 267 -24.04 13.53 -8.66
N ALA A 268 -22.89 13.57 -9.33
CA ALA A 268 -21.69 12.79 -9.01
C ALA A 268 -20.44 13.61 -9.33
N THR A 269 -19.29 13.28 -8.76
CA THR A 269 -18.04 13.99 -9.02
C THR A 269 -16.88 12.98 -9.05
N VAL A 270 -16.13 12.94 -10.16
CA VAL A 270 -14.87 12.22 -10.26
C VAL A 270 -13.74 13.11 -9.80
N GLN A 271 -12.86 12.61 -8.94
CA GLN A 271 -11.70 13.35 -8.45
C GLN A 271 -10.42 12.81 -9.12
N LEU A 272 -9.58 13.75 -9.55
CA LEU A 272 -8.26 13.49 -10.08
C LEU A 272 -7.22 14.09 -9.12
N ARG A 273 -6.19 13.31 -8.78
CA ARG A 273 -5.09 13.73 -7.90
C ARG A 273 -3.80 13.82 -8.67
N ARG A 274 -3.00 14.84 -8.37
CA ARG A 274 -1.65 14.97 -8.93
C ARG A 274 -0.82 13.73 -8.67
N GLU A 275 -0.14 13.26 -9.70
CA GLU A 275 0.77 12.12 -9.66
C GLU A 275 2.22 12.56 -9.47
N ASN A 276 2.56 13.79 -9.91
CA ASN A 276 3.89 14.38 -9.84
C ASN A 276 3.86 15.85 -9.42
N ILE A 277 5.00 16.38 -9.00
CA ILE A 277 5.15 17.76 -8.52
C ILE A 277 4.81 18.78 -9.63
N THR A 278 5.18 18.48 -10.88
CA THR A 278 4.93 19.36 -12.03
C THR A 278 3.46 19.48 -12.40
N GLY A 279 2.59 18.57 -11.88
CA GLY A 279 1.16 18.57 -12.17
C GLY A 279 0.83 18.24 -13.63
N THR A 280 1.69 17.51 -14.32
CA THR A 280 1.46 17.08 -15.71
C THR A 280 0.67 15.79 -15.83
N MET A 281 0.59 14.99 -14.74
CA MET A 281 -0.11 13.71 -14.69
C MET A 281 -1.07 13.67 -13.51
N TYR A 282 -2.27 13.09 -13.74
CA TYR A 282 -3.31 12.97 -12.72
C TYR A 282 -3.85 11.55 -12.64
N ASN A 283 -3.92 11.02 -11.42
CA ASN A 283 -4.49 9.71 -11.10
C ASN A 283 -6.00 9.84 -10.88
N MET A 284 -6.80 8.94 -11.47
CA MET A 284 -8.24 8.86 -11.27
C MET A 284 -8.53 8.19 -9.91
N VAL A 285 -8.95 8.99 -8.92
CA VAL A 285 -9.09 8.51 -7.53
C VAL A 285 -10.24 7.53 -7.39
N GLY A 286 -9.94 6.30 -6.95
CA GLY A 286 -10.95 5.26 -6.74
C GLY A 286 -11.43 4.56 -8.01
N PHE A 287 -10.73 4.77 -9.14
CA PHE A 287 -11.04 4.17 -10.43
C PHE A 287 -10.13 2.97 -10.77
N GLN A 288 -9.75 2.19 -9.78
CA GLN A 288 -9.15 0.88 -10.01
C GLN A 288 -10.06 0.09 -10.94
N THR A 289 -9.52 -0.63 -11.92
CA THR A 289 -10.34 -1.28 -12.94
C THR A 289 -9.71 -2.52 -13.54
N HIS A 290 -10.57 -3.46 -13.94
CA HIS A 290 -10.25 -4.64 -14.74
C HIS A 290 -10.80 -4.56 -16.17
N LEU A 291 -11.24 -3.39 -16.62
CA LEU A 291 -11.69 -3.19 -17.99
C LEU A 291 -10.55 -3.38 -18.99
N THR A 292 -10.86 -3.84 -20.21
CA THR A 292 -9.90 -3.79 -21.32
C THR A 292 -9.46 -2.34 -21.60
N PHE A 293 -8.25 -2.13 -22.15
CA PHE A 293 -7.76 -0.78 -22.45
C PHE A 293 -8.67 0.01 -23.41
N PRO A 294 -9.26 -0.60 -24.46
CA PRO A 294 -10.26 0.06 -25.29
C PRO A 294 -11.49 0.51 -24.49
N GLU A 295 -11.98 -0.32 -23.57
CA GLU A 295 -13.12 0.02 -22.73
C GLU A 295 -12.82 1.10 -21.70
N GLN A 296 -11.63 1.09 -21.10
CA GLN A 296 -11.20 2.19 -20.23
C GLN A 296 -11.23 3.51 -20.99
N ARG A 297 -10.69 3.53 -22.22
CA ARG A 297 -10.72 4.73 -23.06
C ARG A 297 -12.15 5.15 -23.41
N ARG A 298 -13.00 4.21 -23.80
CA ARG A 298 -14.39 4.48 -24.18
C ARG A 298 -15.22 5.01 -23.00
N VAL A 299 -15.18 4.29 -21.88
CA VAL A 299 -16.04 4.58 -20.71
C VAL A 299 -15.55 5.80 -19.96
N PHE A 300 -14.25 5.89 -19.67
CA PHE A 300 -13.76 7.00 -18.85
C PHE A 300 -13.72 8.34 -19.61
N ARG A 301 -13.72 8.33 -20.94
CA ARG A 301 -13.94 9.54 -21.76
C ARG A 301 -15.38 10.04 -21.77
N MET A 302 -16.32 9.31 -21.21
CA MET A 302 -17.69 9.83 -20.97
C MET A 302 -17.77 10.75 -19.76
N ILE A 303 -16.72 10.82 -18.94
CA ILE A 303 -16.63 11.71 -17.79
C ILE A 303 -16.39 13.13 -18.29
N PRO A 304 -17.22 14.15 -17.88
CA PRO A 304 -17.03 15.52 -18.27
C PRO A 304 -15.63 16.04 -17.99
N GLY A 305 -15.02 16.68 -18.99
CA GLY A 305 -13.62 17.12 -18.93
C GLY A 305 -12.59 16.08 -19.35
N LEU A 306 -12.98 14.81 -19.49
CA LEU A 306 -12.08 13.72 -19.93
C LEU A 306 -12.38 13.22 -21.34
N GLU A 307 -13.22 13.90 -22.12
CA GLU A 307 -13.66 13.47 -23.46
C GLU A 307 -12.47 13.21 -24.41
N ASN A 308 -11.41 14.01 -24.26
CA ASN A 308 -10.20 13.90 -25.06
C ASN A 308 -8.99 13.41 -24.25
N ALA A 309 -9.20 12.90 -23.02
CA ALA A 309 -8.13 12.52 -22.13
C ALA A 309 -7.20 11.45 -22.75
N GLU A 310 -5.89 11.69 -22.68
CA GLU A 310 -4.87 10.70 -23.01
C GLU A 310 -4.44 9.97 -21.75
N PHE A 311 -4.46 8.61 -21.82
CA PHE A 311 -4.09 7.77 -20.71
C PHE A 311 -2.59 7.47 -20.78
N MET A 312 -1.84 8.08 -19.86
CA MET A 312 -0.41 7.82 -19.68
C MET A 312 -0.17 6.42 -19.11
N ARG A 313 -1.11 5.93 -18.31
CA ARG A 313 -1.14 4.58 -17.77
C ARG A 313 -2.59 4.09 -17.69
N TYR A 314 -2.83 2.88 -18.16
CA TYR A 314 -4.11 2.20 -17.98
C TYR A 314 -4.17 1.50 -16.63
N GLY A 315 -5.39 1.37 -16.10
CA GLY A 315 -5.65 0.50 -14.97
C GLY A 315 -5.45 -0.97 -15.35
N VAL A 316 -4.88 -1.74 -14.44
CA VAL A 316 -4.66 -3.18 -14.61
C VAL A 316 -4.96 -3.90 -13.30
N MET A 317 -5.46 -5.13 -13.40
CA MET A 317 -5.69 -5.97 -12.23
C MET A 317 -4.57 -7.01 -12.12
N HIS A 318 -4.09 -7.21 -10.90
CA HIS A 318 -3.06 -8.19 -10.56
C HIS A 318 -3.58 -9.19 -9.53
N ARG A 319 -3.14 -10.44 -9.67
CA ARG A 319 -3.36 -11.45 -8.66
C ARG A 319 -2.26 -11.33 -7.61
N ASN A 320 -2.66 -11.07 -6.39
CA ASN A 320 -1.77 -11.00 -5.23
C ASN A 320 -1.80 -12.33 -4.47
N THR A 321 -0.63 -12.78 -4.02
CA THR A 321 -0.51 -13.97 -3.18
C THR A 321 -0.10 -13.55 -1.78
N TYR A 322 -0.72 -14.15 -0.77
CA TYR A 322 -0.34 -13.96 0.63
C TYR A 322 -0.38 -15.28 1.40
N LEU A 323 0.34 -15.30 2.53
CA LEU A 323 0.45 -16.47 3.39
C LEU A 323 -0.77 -16.55 4.33
N HIS A 324 -1.17 -17.75 4.70
CA HIS A 324 -2.00 -17.95 5.89
C HIS A 324 -1.11 -17.80 7.13
N SER A 325 -0.80 -16.55 7.49
CA SER A 325 0.18 -16.20 8.52
C SER A 325 -0.18 -16.61 9.97
N PRO A 326 -1.47 -16.61 10.39
CA PRO A 326 -1.84 -17.05 11.73
C PRO A 326 -1.38 -18.46 12.07
N GLY A 327 -0.60 -18.59 13.16
CA GLY A 327 0.01 -19.86 13.57
C GLY A 327 1.26 -20.27 12.80
N PHE A 328 1.62 -19.55 11.72
CA PHE A 328 2.85 -19.74 10.98
C PHE A 328 3.91 -18.66 11.32
N LEU A 329 3.50 -17.40 11.49
CA LEU A 329 4.39 -16.31 11.87
C LEU A 329 4.23 -15.92 13.34
N THR A 330 5.32 -15.42 13.93
CA THR A 330 5.30 -14.68 15.20
C THR A 330 4.88 -13.23 14.96
N SER A 331 4.67 -12.46 16.04
CA SER A 331 4.41 -11.01 15.94
C SER A 331 5.62 -10.19 15.47
N SER A 332 6.82 -10.79 15.44
CA SER A 332 8.03 -10.24 14.82
C SER A 332 8.25 -10.74 13.40
N TYR A 333 7.23 -11.34 12.80
CA TYR A 333 7.23 -11.89 11.43
C TYR A 333 8.19 -13.04 11.18
N GLU A 334 8.74 -13.66 12.22
CA GLU A 334 9.56 -14.86 12.12
C GLU A 334 8.69 -16.10 11.91
N ALA A 335 9.11 -17.01 11.04
CA ALA A 335 8.42 -18.26 10.81
C ALA A 335 8.64 -19.24 11.99
N ILE A 336 7.56 -19.60 12.69
CA ILE A 336 7.62 -20.47 13.89
C ILE A 336 8.35 -21.79 13.60
N PRO A 337 8.10 -22.52 12.47
CA PRO A 337 8.80 -23.78 12.20
C PRO A 337 10.24 -23.60 11.70
N TYR A 338 10.65 -22.38 11.33
CA TYR A 338 11.92 -22.10 10.67
C TYR A 338 12.60 -20.90 11.31
N PRO A 339 13.32 -21.09 12.43
CA PRO A 339 14.06 -20.02 13.09
C PRO A 339 15.00 -19.28 12.15
N ALA A 340 15.15 -17.98 12.36
CA ALA A 340 15.91 -17.05 11.54
C ALA A 340 15.36 -16.82 10.12
N LEU A 341 14.16 -17.31 9.79
CA LEU A 341 13.45 -16.99 8.56
C LEU A 341 12.27 -16.05 8.85
N TYR A 342 12.27 -14.89 8.24
CA TYR A 342 11.27 -13.84 8.41
C TYR A 342 10.54 -13.59 7.09
N PHE A 343 9.28 -13.16 7.18
CA PHE A 343 8.51 -12.71 6.04
C PHE A 343 8.05 -11.26 6.27
N ALA A 344 8.01 -10.44 5.23
CA ALA A 344 7.58 -9.06 5.36
C ALA A 344 6.77 -8.58 4.15
N GLY A 345 6.00 -7.51 4.34
CA GLY A 345 5.18 -6.92 3.31
C GLY A 345 3.81 -7.57 3.19
N GLN A 346 3.12 -7.20 2.13
CA GLN A 346 1.73 -7.59 1.87
C GLN A 346 1.52 -9.11 1.85
N MET A 347 2.54 -9.85 1.47
CA MET A 347 2.51 -11.33 1.49
C MET A 347 2.24 -11.93 2.89
N THR A 348 2.44 -11.18 3.98
CA THR A 348 2.15 -11.64 5.35
C THR A 348 0.70 -11.42 5.78
N GLY A 349 -0.12 -10.81 4.92
CA GLY A 349 -1.50 -10.43 5.25
C GLY A 349 -1.64 -9.05 5.90
N VAL A 350 -0.59 -8.22 5.91
CA VAL A 350 -0.75 -6.78 6.10
C VAL A 350 -1.12 -6.15 4.77
N GLU A 351 -2.06 -5.21 4.76
CA GLU A 351 -2.56 -4.59 3.52
C GLU A 351 -2.27 -3.10 3.51
N GLY A 352 -1.55 -2.65 2.46
CA GLY A 352 -1.20 -1.25 2.22
C GLY A 352 0.30 -1.00 2.25
N TYR A 353 0.72 0.13 1.65
CA TYR A 353 2.13 0.51 1.51
C TYR A 353 2.81 0.77 2.85
N VAL A 354 2.13 1.52 3.73
CA VAL A 354 2.66 1.88 5.05
C VAL A 354 2.75 0.65 5.95
N GLU A 355 1.74 -0.22 5.89
CA GLU A 355 1.70 -1.49 6.62
C GLU A 355 2.79 -2.46 6.14
N SER A 356 3.03 -2.48 4.82
CA SER A 356 4.12 -3.29 4.24
C SER A 356 5.49 -2.82 4.74
N ALA A 357 5.75 -1.51 4.75
CA ALA A 357 6.98 -0.95 5.31
C ALA A 357 7.09 -1.23 6.81
N ALA A 358 5.99 -1.09 7.56
CA ALA A 358 5.96 -1.38 9.00
C ALA A 358 6.34 -2.83 9.32
N SER A 359 5.84 -3.79 8.54
CA SER A 359 6.23 -5.20 8.68
C SER A 359 7.70 -5.42 8.35
N GLY A 360 8.20 -4.75 7.28
CA GLY A 360 9.62 -4.73 6.93
C GLY A 360 10.51 -4.17 8.03
N PHE A 361 10.07 -3.06 8.65
CA PHE A 361 10.73 -2.47 9.81
C PHE A 361 10.91 -3.49 10.93
N VAL A 362 9.83 -4.13 11.35
CA VAL A 362 9.84 -5.10 12.46
C VAL A 362 10.69 -6.33 12.11
N ALA A 363 10.52 -6.88 10.91
CA ALA A 363 11.29 -8.04 10.45
C ALA A 363 12.78 -7.72 10.34
N GLY A 364 13.14 -6.56 9.78
CA GLY A 364 14.54 -6.13 9.63
C GLY A 364 15.25 -5.93 10.96
N VAL A 365 14.61 -5.25 11.91
CA VAL A 365 15.12 -5.10 13.28
C VAL A 365 15.28 -6.46 13.94
N SER A 366 14.28 -7.34 13.83
CA SER A 366 14.31 -8.66 14.48
C SER A 366 15.41 -9.54 13.92
N ALA A 367 15.54 -9.61 12.58
CA ALA A 367 16.60 -10.35 11.90
C ALA A 367 18.00 -9.83 12.26
N ALA A 368 18.18 -8.51 12.29
CA ALA A 368 19.47 -7.91 12.67
C ALA A 368 19.86 -8.22 14.11
N ARG A 369 18.92 -8.08 15.05
CA ARG A 369 19.19 -8.38 16.46
C ARG A 369 19.50 -9.86 16.66
N ALA A 370 18.84 -10.77 15.94
CA ALA A 370 19.18 -12.18 15.93
C ALA A 370 20.59 -12.41 15.38
N ALA A 371 20.97 -11.79 14.25
CA ALA A 371 22.29 -11.89 13.65
C ALA A 371 23.41 -11.34 14.56
N LEU A 372 23.12 -10.33 15.36
CA LEU A 372 24.06 -9.67 16.28
C LEU A 372 24.06 -10.30 17.68
N GLY A 373 23.20 -11.28 17.95
CA GLY A 373 23.05 -11.87 19.29
C GLY A 373 22.50 -10.90 20.32
N LEU A 374 21.74 -9.88 19.87
CA LEU A 374 21.10 -8.89 20.74
C LEU A 374 19.74 -9.40 21.24
N PRO A 375 19.29 -8.96 22.43
CA PRO A 375 17.95 -9.32 22.91
C PRO A 375 16.86 -8.91 21.92
N PRO A 376 15.81 -9.72 21.73
CA PRO A 376 14.69 -9.36 20.87
C PRO A 376 13.95 -8.12 21.40
N VAL A 377 13.36 -7.37 20.49
CA VAL A 377 12.50 -6.23 20.79
C VAL A 377 11.06 -6.59 20.46
N VAL A 378 10.17 -6.35 21.43
CA VAL A 378 8.74 -6.58 21.26
C VAL A 378 8.04 -5.25 20.98
N PHE A 379 7.34 -5.17 19.87
CA PHE A 379 6.45 -4.06 19.55
C PHE A 379 5.10 -4.32 20.21
N SER A 380 4.72 -3.46 21.15
CA SER A 380 3.49 -3.62 21.92
C SER A 380 2.24 -3.50 21.05
N GLU A 381 1.21 -4.30 21.32
CA GLU A 381 -0.12 -4.17 20.71
C GLU A 381 -0.84 -2.85 21.03
N GLU A 382 -0.29 -2.05 21.92
CA GLU A 382 -0.75 -0.71 22.19
C GLU A 382 -0.35 0.28 21.09
N THR A 383 0.63 -0.09 20.24
CA THR A 383 1.06 0.63 19.04
C THR A 383 0.38 0.03 17.79
N VAL A 384 0.27 0.80 16.71
CA VAL A 384 -0.31 0.30 15.46
C VAL A 384 0.62 -0.71 14.80
N ILE A 385 1.93 -0.44 14.80
CA ILE A 385 2.95 -1.34 14.26
C ILE A 385 2.96 -2.70 14.97
N GLY A 386 2.86 -2.72 16.29
CA GLY A 386 2.81 -3.96 17.08
C GLY A 386 1.48 -4.70 16.92
N ALA A 387 0.36 -3.97 16.84
CA ALA A 387 -0.97 -4.56 16.62
C ALA A 387 -1.08 -5.25 15.25
N LEU A 388 -0.42 -4.74 14.20
CA LEU A 388 -0.34 -5.43 12.90
C LEU A 388 0.41 -6.75 13.03
N GLY A 389 1.56 -6.79 13.69
CA GLY A 389 2.30 -8.03 13.96
C GLY A 389 1.49 -9.04 14.77
N ALA A 390 0.78 -8.58 15.78
CA ALA A 390 -0.12 -9.41 16.57
C ALA A 390 -1.29 -9.96 15.74
N TYR A 391 -1.87 -9.16 14.84
CA TYR A 391 -2.96 -9.59 13.96
C TYR A 391 -2.53 -10.74 13.04
N VAL A 392 -1.39 -10.65 12.38
CA VAL A 392 -0.89 -11.68 11.45
C VAL A 392 -0.39 -12.93 12.15
N SER A 393 -0.09 -12.88 13.46
CA SER A 393 0.42 -14.01 14.23
C SER A 393 -0.64 -14.75 15.05
N ARG A 394 -1.79 -14.11 15.33
CA ARG A 394 -2.81 -14.65 16.24
C ARG A 394 -3.54 -15.88 15.70
N GLY A 395 -3.19 -17.05 16.25
CA GLY A 395 -4.02 -18.23 16.33
C GLY A 395 -4.62 -18.76 15.02
N VAL A 396 -5.37 -19.85 15.11
CA VAL A 396 -6.09 -20.41 13.95
C VAL A 396 -7.32 -19.55 13.64
N GLN A 397 -7.21 -18.70 12.60
CA GLN A 397 -8.36 -18.00 12.04
C GLN A 397 -8.87 -18.78 10.83
N THR A 398 -10.09 -19.27 10.89
CA THR A 398 -10.71 -20.02 9.79
C THR A 398 -10.97 -19.20 8.54
N LYS A 399 -10.96 -17.87 8.66
CA LYS A 399 -11.11 -16.89 7.54
C LYS A 399 -10.14 -15.74 7.74
N PHE A 400 -8.84 -16.01 7.57
CA PHE A 400 -7.84 -14.96 7.60
C PHE A 400 -7.94 -14.08 6.36
N GLN A 401 -7.95 -12.77 6.55
CA GLN A 401 -7.99 -11.77 5.47
C GLN A 401 -6.92 -10.72 5.72
N PRO A 402 -6.33 -10.13 4.65
CA PRO A 402 -5.43 -9.01 4.79
C PRO A 402 -6.03 -7.85 5.59
N MET A 403 -5.20 -7.16 6.38
CA MET A 403 -5.63 -6.11 7.31
C MET A 403 -4.85 -4.81 7.11
N ASN A 404 -5.61 -3.71 6.97
CA ASN A 404 -5.06 -2.36 7.05
C ASN A 404 -4.88 -1.92 8.51
N ALA A 405 -4.04 -0.91 8.73
CA ALA A 405 -3.95 -0.20 10.00
C ALA A 405 -5.35 0.29 10.43
N SER A 406 -5.78 -0.17 11.60
CA SER A 406 -7.08 0.15 12.18
C SER A 406 -7.01 0.23 13.70
N PHE A 407 -7.69 1.20 14.31
CA PHE A 407 -7.82 1.24 15.77
C PHE A 407 -8.54 0.02 16.37
N GLY A 408 -9.25 -0.74 15.52
CA GLY A 408 -9.96 -1.96 15.94
C GLY A 408 -9.05 -3.15 16.28
N ILE A 409 -7.79 -3.12 15.81
CA ILE A 409 -6.81 -4.20 16.10
C ILE A 409 -5.90 -3.88 17.28
N LEU A 410 -5.89 -2.64 17.80
CA LEU A 410 -5.07 -2.26 18.95
C LEU A 410 -5.62 -2.86 20.24
N ALA A 411 -4.73 -3.09 21.19
CA ALA A 411 -5.14 -3.44 22.56
C ALA A 411 -6.13 -2.40 23.09
N PRO A 412 -7.21 -2.81 23.79
CA PRO A 412 -8.20 -1.89 24.33
C PRO A 412 -7.58 -0.82 25.26
N LEU A 413 -8.20 0.36 25.29
CA LEU A 413 -7.83 1.38 26.29
C LEU A 413 -8.22 0.90 27.69
N ALA A 414 -7.36 1.16 28.68
CA ALA A 414 -7.59 0.75 30.06
C ALA A 414 -8.86 1.40 30.67
N GLN A 415 -9.24 2.58 30.16
CA GLN A 415 -10.41 3.32 30.62
C GLN A 415 -11.29 3.76 29.46
N LYS A 416 -12.60 3.83 29.69
CA LYS A 416 -13.56 4.33 28.70
C LYS A 416 -13.39 5.83 28.51
N VAL A 417 -13.06 6.25 27.29
CA VAL A 417 -12.93 7.66 26.90
C VAL A 417 -14.31 8.25 26.61
N ARG A 418 -14.62 9.39 27.22
CA ARG A 418 -15.80 10.20 26.94
C ARG A 418 -15.48 11.18 25.79
N GLY A 419 -16.45 11.53 24.93
CA GLY A 419 -16.25 12.46 23.81
C GLY A 419 -16.37 11.83 22.43
N GLY A 420 -16.88 10.59 22.35
CA GLY A 420 -17.22 9.94 21.09
C GLY A 420 -16.02 9.32 20.36
N LYS A 421 -16.20 9.04 19.07
CA LYS A 421 -15.21 8.33 18.23
C LYS A 421 -13.88 9.09 18.11
N ARG A 422 -13.96 10.44 17.97
CA ARG A 422 -12.78 11.28 17.79
C ARG A 422 -11.88 11.26 19.03
N ALA A 423 -12.43 11.54 20.20
CA ALA A 423 -11.68 11.54 21.45
C ALA A 423 -11.08 10.16 21.76
N ARG A 424 -11.81 9.09 21.46
CA ARG A 424 -11.29 7.72 21.60
C ARG A 424 -10.09 7.47 20.67
N ASN A 425 -10.17 7.89 19.40
CA ASN A 425 -9.07 7.71 18.44
C ASN A 425 -7.84 8.55 18.85
N GLU A 426 -8.03 9.76 19.35
CA GLU A 426 -6.97 10.62 19.88
C GLU A 426 -6.26 9.95 21.08
N ALA A 427 -7.01 9.31 21.99
CA ALA A 427 -6.43 8.59 23.13
C ALA A 427 -5.64 7.34 22.70
N TYR A 428 -6.09 6.61 21.66
CA TYR A 428 -5.30 5.52 21.05
C TYR A 428 -3.99 6.06 20.47
N ALA A 429 -4.05 7.16 19.73
CA ALA A 429 -2.88 7.78 19.10
C ALA A 429 -1.86 8.23 20.17
N GLU A 430 -2.30 8.92 21.21
CA GLU A 430 -1.44 9.40 22.30
C GLU A 430 -0.73 8.23 22.99
N ARG A 431 -1.46 7.18 23.35
CA ARG A 431 -0.89 5.97 23.97
C ARG A 431 0.14 5.32 23.05
N ALA A 432 -0.20 5.11 21.79
CA ALA A 432 0.67 4.45 20.83
C ALA A 432 1.98 5.23 20.64
N LEU A 433 1.92 6.53 20.48
CA LEU A 433 3.10 7.38 20.31
C LEU A 433 3.96 7.46 21.55
N HIS A 434 3.35 7.42 22.75
CA HIS A 434 4.09 7.33 24.01
C HIS A 434 4.88 6.01 24.12
N GLU A 435 4.28 4.88 23.72
CA GLU A 435 4.97 3.59 23.70
C GLU A 435 6.13 3.56 22.69
N ILE A 436 5.96 4.19 21.53
CA ILE A 436 7.04 4.35 20.54
C ILE A 436 8.20 5.17 21.11
N ASP A 437 7.92 6.29 21.80
CA ASP A 437 8.96 7.12 22.41
C ASP A 437 9.76 6.35 23.49
N ARG A 438 9.13 5.40 24.18
CA ARG A 438 9.83 4.50 25.11
C ARG A 438 10.70 3.45 24.41
N LEU A 439 10.31 3.05 23.19
CA LEU A 439 11.01 2.04 22.40
C LEU A 439 12.24 2.60 21.68
N CYS A 440 12.21 3.84 21.21
CA CYS A 440 13.29 4.48 20.46
C CYS A 440 14.68 4.35 21.11
N PRO A 441 14.88 4.62 22.43
CA PRO A 441 16.19 4.47 23.07
C PRO A 441 16.70 3.04 23.13
N ILE A 442 15.82 2.04 23.02
CA ILE A 442 16.18 0.62 23.03
C ILE A 442 16.70 0.19 21.65
N LEU A 443 16.13 0.78 20.59
CA LEU A 443 16.46 0.44 19.21
C LEU A 443 17.72 1.16 18.72
N PHE A 444 17.98 2.37 19.20
CA PHE A 444 19.01 3.25 18.62
C PHE A 444 19.99 3.76 19.72
N LYS A 445 20.55 2.80 20.42
CA LYS A 445 21.64 3.09 21.39
C LYS A 445 22.99 3.18 20.71
#